data_96982e051f2a53464475909249774971
#
_entry.id   96982e051f2a53464475909249774971
#
_cell.length_a   1.000
_cell.length_b   1.000
_cell.length_c   1.000
_cell.angle_alpha   90.00
_cell.angle_beta   90.00
_cell.angle_gamma   90.00
#
_symmetry.space_group_name_H-M   'P 1'
#
loop_
_entity.id
_entity.type
_entity.pdbx_description
1 polymer ?
#
loop_
_entity_poly.entity_id
_entity_poly.type
_entity_poly.pdbx_seq_one_letter_code
_entity_poly.pdbx_strand_id
1 'polypeptide(L)'
;MRIVVTGLRGFPGIQGGVETHCEELCPRMAALGGDITVTRRKPFIKESPPYTSYQGVKFKDLNAPQKSGFEAAVHTLRSVWYAYRTQADLVHIQAIGPCIAVPLAKLLGLKVVATHHGPDYDRRKWGRLARFILRAGECFAARWADEVIVISTVIQNILEKKYGRTNVHLIYNGVTRPPRITSTDQIRAWGLTPKRYILAVGRFVEEKNFDKLVTAFSRASLPTDFRLVIAGDADHESPYSKSLKAQAAKHGVVLTGMIKGQPLQELYAHAGLFILPSSHEGLPITLLEAMSHQIPVLVSDIPANRAVGLPADCYFHYDEAGCVAALTQALGEKVNRGVAHTYDLTRYDWDHIAQQTYAVYLQTVQREKTTEQTCV
;
A
#
# COMPACT_ATOMS: atom_id res chain seq x y z
N MET A 1 11.19 -23.92 5.28
CA MET A 1 9.93 -23.76 4.50
C MET A 1 10.21 -22.86 3.32
N ARG A 2 10.03 -23.37 2.08
CA ARG A 2 10.22 -22.61 0.83
C ARG A 2 8.93 -21.88 0.45
N ILE A 3 9.00 -20.57 0.36
CA ILE A 3 7.84 -19.70 0.12
C ILE A 3 8.08 -18.90 -1.15
N VAL A 4 7.13 -18.92 -2.07
CA VAL A 4 7.14 -18.03 -3.23
C VAL A 4 6.11 -16.94 -3.05
N VAL A 5 6.54 -15.68 -3.01
CA VAL A 5 5.67 -14.49 -2.92
C VAL A 5 5.51 -13.88 -4.31
N THR A 6 4.28 -13.62 -4.72
CA THR A 6 3.94 -13.09 -6.04
C THR A 6 2.79 -12.08 -6.00
N GLY A 7 2.48 -11.46 -7.12
CA GLY A 7 1.35 -10.52 -7.24
C GLY A 7 1.75 -9.05 -7.20
N LEU A 8 3.02 -8.75 -6.90
CA LEU A 8 3.59 -7.41 -6.88
C LEU A 8 4.44 -7.15 -8.13
N ARG A 9 4.86 -5.90 -8.34
CA ARG A 9 5.83 -5.55 -9.41
C ARG A 9 7.25 -5.90 -9.01
N GLY A 10 7.59 -5.74 -7.75
CA GLY A 10 8.90 -6.01 -7.15
C GLY A 10 9.30 -4.96 -6.11
N PHE A 11 10.45 -5.19 -5.47
CA PHE A 11 11.16 -4.27 -4.59
C PHE A 11 12.68 -4.59 -4.64
N PRO A 12 13.59 -3.78 -4.10
CA PRO A 12 13.37 -2.47 -3.50
C PRO A 12 13.08 -1.38 -4.53
N GLY A 13 12.71 -0.21 -4.05
CA GLY A 13 12.71 1.01 -4.86
C GLY A 13 11.50 1.21 -5.78
N ILE A 14 10.56 0.27 -5.88
CA ILE A 14 9.34 0.40 -6.70
C ILE A 14 8.23 1.02 -5.86
N GLN A 15 7.55 2.05 -6.41
CA GLN A 15 6.47 2.76 -5.72
C GLN A 15 5.18 1.95 -5.70
N GLY A 16 4.54 1.82 -4.53
CA GLY A 16 3.21 1.21 -4.38
C GLY A 16 2.99 0.61 -3.00
N GLY A 17 1.73 0.59 -2.54
CA GLY A 17 1.40 0.08 -1.21
C GLY A 17 1.72 -1.41 -1.04
N VAL A 18 1.45 -2.24 -2.06
CA VAL A 18 1.76 -3.68 -2.04
C VAL A 18 3.28 -3.89 -2.09
N GLU A 19 3.99 -3.09 -2.87
CA GLU A 19 5.45 -3.12 -2.97
C GLU A 19 6.09 -2.75 -1.63
N THR A 20 5.66 -1.65 -1.01
CA THR A 20 6.12 -1.23 0.33
C THR A 20 5.79 -2.28 1.39
N HIS A 21 4.57 -2.84 1.37
CA HIS A 21 4.19 -3.93 2.26
C HIS A 21 5.15 -5.13 2.15
N CYS A 22 5.44 -5.59 0.92
CA CYS A 22 6.34 -6.72 0.71
C CYS A 22 7.81 -6.39 1.00
N GLU A 23 8.26 -5.16 0.72
CA GLU A 23 9.61 -4.67 1.02
C GLU A 23 9.90 -4.71 2.53
N GLU A 24 8.89 -4.40 3.36
CA GLU A 24 8.99 -4.44 4.82
C GLU A 24 8.78 -5.84 5.41
N LEU A 25 7.79 -6.57 4.88
CA LEU A 25 7.36 -7.86 5.44
C LEU A 25 8.32 -9.01 5.08
N CYS A 26 8.71 -9.14 3.80
CA CYS A 26 9.46 -10.31 3.33
C CYS A 26 10.83 -10.47 4.00
N PRO A 27 11.64 -9.40 4.22
CA PRO A 27 12.90 -9.54 4.95
C PRO A 27 12.73 -9.99 6.39
N ARG A 28 11.69 -9.49 7.09
CA ARG A 28 11.38 -9.89 8.46
C ARG A 28 10.97 -11.36 8.55
N MET A 29 10.19 -11.84 7.60
CA MET A 29 9.84 -13.26 7.53
C MET A 29 11.04 -14.14 7.18
N ALA A 30 11.98 -13.67 6.36
CA ALA A 30 13.23 -14.36 6.09
C ALA A 30 14.09 -14.46 7.37
N ALA A 31 14.14 -13.40 8.18
CA ALA A 31 14.82 -13.41 9.49
C ALA A 31 14.18 -14.39 10.49
N LEU A 32 12.87 -14.69 10.36
CA LEU A 32 12.17 -15.72 11.14
C LEU A 32 12.46 -17.16 10.63
N GLY A 33 13.30 -17.33 9.62
CA GLY A 33 13.72 -18.64 9.07
C GLY A 33 12.93 -19.08 7.83
N GLY A 34 12.19 -18.19 7.18
CA GLY A 34 11.54 -18.45 5.90
C GLY A 34 12.53 -18.41 4.74
N ASP A 35 12.55 -19.46 3.89
CA ASP A 35 13.25 -19.41 2.60
C ASP A 35 12.35 -18.74 1.55
N ILE A 36 12.44 -17.40 1.49
CA ILE A 36 11.52 -16.55 0.72
C ILE A 36 12.11 -16.21 -0.64
N THR A 37 11.37 -16.54 -1.69
CA THR A 37 11.65 -16.08 -3.05
C THR A 37 10.52 -15.19 -3.52
N VAL A 38 10.83 -13.94 -3.88
CA VAL A 38 9.88 -13.00 -4.46
C VAL A 38 10.02 -13.01 -5.98
N THR A 39 8.90 -13.25 -6.68
CA THR A 39 8.87 -13.13 -8.13
C THR A 39 8.62 -11.68 -8.52
N ARG A 40 9.56 -11.06 -9.28
CA ARG A 40 9.47 -9.68 -9.72
C ARG A 40 9.12 -9.60 -11.22
N ARG A 41 8.42 -8.56 -11.62
CA ARG A 41 8.09 -8.29 -13.03
C ARG A 41 9.27 -7.60 -13.70
N LYS A 42 9.98 -8.30 -14.58
CA LYS A 42 11.19 -7.81 -15.24
C LYS A 42 11.09 -6.39 -15.84
N PRO A 43 9.97 -5.94 -16.47
CA PRO A 43 9.89 -4.59 -17.02
C PRO A 43 9.98 -3.45 -15.99
N PHE A 44 9.78 -3.72 -14.69
CA PHE A 44 9.91 -2.73 -13.63
C PHE A 44 11.27 -2.72 -12.93
N ILE A 45 12.15 -3.67 -13.28
CA ILE A 45 13.49 -3.78 -12.69
C ILE A 45 14.43 -2.90 -13.51
N LYS A 46 14.92 -1.84 -12.89
CA LYS A 46 15.78 -0.82 -13.52
C LYS A 46 17.25 -0.97 -13.17
N GLU A 47 17.57 -1.77 -12.15
CA GLU A 47 18.95 -2.00 -11.71
C GLU A 47 19.75 -2.79 -12.76
N SER A 48 21.00 -2.43 -12.97
CA SER A 48 21.90 -3.12 -13.88
C SER A 48 23.30 -3.27 -13.25
N PRO A 49 23.69 -4.51 -12.86
CA PRO A 49 22.92 -5.77 -12.93
C PRO A 49 21.76 -5.80 -11.91
N PRO A 50 20.69 -6.58 -12.16
CA PRO A 50 19.58 -6.74 -11.22
C PRO A 50 20.04 -7.38 -9.91
N TYR A 51 19.50 -6.93 -8.78
CA TYR A 51 19.70 -7.60 -7.49
C TYR A 51 19.16 -9.04 -7.55
N THR A 52 19.96 -10.00 -7.12
CA THR A 52 19.54 -11.41 -6.97
C THR A 52 18.90 -11.69 -5.61
N SER A 53 19.19 -10.84 -4.64
CA SER A 53 18.63 -10.91 -3.27
C SER A 53 18.60 -9.53 -2.61
N TYR A 54 17.81 -9.44 -1.55
CA TYR A 54 17.67 -8.23 -0.72
C TYR A 54 17.34 -8.64 0.71
N GLN A 55 18.20 -8.33 1.67
CA GLN A 55 18.00 -8.61 3.11
C GLN A 55 17.47 -10.04 3.39
N GLY A 56 18.12 -11.04 2.85
CA GLY A 56 17.74 -12.46 3.03
C GLY A 56 16.64 -12.97 2.10
N VAL A 57 16.00 -12.13 1.33
CA VAL A 57 14.97 -12.48 0.35
C VAL A 57 15.61 -12.73 -1.01
N LYS A 58 15.32 -13.87 -1.63
CA LYS A 58 15.76 -14.21 -3.00
C LYS A 58 14.83 -13.59 -4.04
N PHE A 59 15.36 -13.23 -5.20
CA PHE A 59 14.56 -12.70 -6.30
C PHE A 59 14.55 -13.61 -7.51
N LYS A 60 13.39 -13.71 -8.16
CA LYS A 60 13.20 -14.33 -9.46
C LYS A 60 12.52 -13.37 -10.41
N ASP A 61 13.26 -12.83 -11.37
CA ASP A 61 12.70 -11.92 -12.38
C ASP A 61 12.03 -12.72 -13.50
N LEU A 62 10.75 -12.46 -13.72
CA LEU A 62 9.93 -13.13 -14.73
C LEU A 62 9.46 -12.13 -15.79
N ASN A 63 9.52 -12.54 -17.05
CA ASN A 63 8.97 -11.74 -18.15
C ASN A 63 7.44 -11.62 -18.01
N ALA A 64 6.92 -10.41 -18.21
CA ALA A 64 5.51 -10.13 -18.30
C ALA A 64 5.24 -9.23 -19.52
N PRO A 65 4.12 -9.40 -20.24
CA PRO A 65 3.78 -8.53 -21.35
C PRO A 65 3.51 -7.11 -20.82
N GLN A 66 3.99 -6.08 -21.52
CA GLN A 66 3.78 -4.68 -21.11
C GLN A 66 2.37 -4.14 -21.41
N LYS A 67 1.41 -5.02 -21.74
CA LYS A 67 0.01 -4.63 -22.02
C LYS A 67 -0.77 -4.52 -20.72
N SER A 68 -1.29 -3.33 -20.46
CA SER A 68 -2.15 -3.04 -19.30
C SER A 68 -3.27 -4.09 -19.12
N GLY A 69 -3.42 -4.59 -17.90
CA GLY A 69 -4.48 -5.53 -17.49
C GLY A 69 -4.09 -7.02 -17.55
N PHE A 70 -3.27 -7.46 -18.51
CA PHE A 70 -2.84 -8.87 -18.62
C PHE A 70 -1.50 -9.16 -17.95
N GLU A 71 -0.72 -8.12 -17.74
CA GLU A 71 0.63 -8.23 -17.17
C GLU A 71 0.64 -8.96 -15.82
N ALA A 72 -0.23 -8.54 -14.91
CA ALA A 72 -0.30 -9.13 -13.57
C ALA A 72 -0.73 -10.61 -13.62
N ALA A 73 -1.74 -10.94 -14.45
CA ALA A 73 -2.25 -12.30 -14.58
C ALA A 73 -1.18 -13.23 -15.15
N VAL A 74 -0.56 -12.87 -16.29
CA VAL A 74 0.50 -13.67 -16.93
C VAL A 74 1.70 -13.85 -16.01
N HIS A 75 2.12 -12.79 -15.33
CA HIS A 75 3.20 -12.85 -14.36
C HIS A 75 2.88 -13.85 -13.24
N THR A 76 1.68 -13.77 -12.66
CA THR A 76 1.30 -14.63 -11.53
C THR A 76 1.17 -16.09 -11.96
N LEU A 77 0.62 -16.39 -13.15
CA LEU A 77 0.59 -17.75 -13.69
C LEU A 77 2.01 -18.33 -13.85
N ARG A 78 2.95 -17.54 -14.39
CA ARG A 78 4.37 -17.93 -14.45
C ARG A 78 5.01 -18.13 -13.08
N SER A 79 4.63 -17.32 -12.11
CA SER A 79 5.11 -17.43 -10.73
C SER A 79 4.60 -18.70 -10.05
N VAL A 80 3.33 -19.05 -10.25
CA VAL A 80 2.75 -20.32 -9.76
C VAL A 80 3.46 -21.52 -10.40
N TRP A 81 3.71 -21.46 -11.72
CA TRP A 81 4.49 -22.50 -12.40
C TRP A 81 5.91 -22.60 -11.86
N TYR A 82 6.57 -21.47 -11.60
CA TYR A 82 7.89 -21.44 -10.96
C TYR A 82 7.87 -22.09 -9.58
N ALA A 83 6.87 -21.73 -8.75
CA ALA A 83 6.70 -22.32 -7.42
C ALA A 83 6.54 -23.85 -7.46
N TYR A 84 5.71 -24.34 -8.39
CA TYR A 84 5.56 -25.79 -8.62
C TYR A 84 6.89 -26.45 -9.02
N ARG A 85 7.61 -25.89 -9.98
CA ARG A 85 8.90 -26.42 -10.47
C ARG A 85 9.99 -26.42 -9.40
N THR A 86 9.98 -25.50 -8.49
CA THR A 86 10.93 -25.38 -7.38
C THR A 86 10.46 -26.09 -6.11
N GLN A 87 9.32 -26.81 -6.19
CA GLN A 87 8.73 -27.52 -5.06
C GLN A 87 8.58 -26.59 -3.84
N ALA A 88 7.98 -25.42 -4.04
CA ALA A 88 7.64 -24.51 -2.95
C ALA A 88 6.61 -25.15 -2.03
N ASP A 89 6.81 -25.01 -0.71
CA ASP A 89 5.86 -25.49 0.28
C ASP A 89 4.57 -24.65 0.28
N LEU A 90 4.69 -23.37 -0.17
CA LEU A 90 3.59 -22.40 -0.15
C LEU A 90 3.79 -21.31 -1.20
N VAL A 91 2.67 -20.86 -1.80
CA VAL A 91 2.62 -19.64 -2.63
C VAL A 91 1.80 -18.59 -1.90
N HIS A 92 2.39 -17.40 -1.68
CA HIS A 92 1.67 -16.26 -1.14
C HIS A 92 1.35 -15.27 -2.27
N ILE A 93 0.07 -15.08 -2.57
CA ILE A 93 -0.41 -14.23 -3.66
C ILE A 93 -0.89 -12.89 -3.08
N GLN A 94 -0.28 -11.81 -3.52
CA GLN A 94 -0.59 -10.45 -3.10
C GLN A 94 -1.62 -9.81 -4.02
N ALA A 95 -2.70 -9.24 -3.46
CA ALA A 95 -3.82 -8.58 -4.12
C ALA A 95 -4.76 -9.49 -4.92
N ILE A 96 -6.01 -9.03 -5.09
CA ILE A 96 -7.11 -9.82 -5.68
C ILE A 96 -6.93 -10.11 -7.18
N GLY A 97 -6.34 -9.20 -7.94
CA GLY A 97 -6.12 -9.43 -9.38
C GLY A 97 -5.26 -10.65 -9.67
N PRO A 98 -4.06 -10.76 -9.08
CA PRO A 98 -3.21 -11.95 -9.14
C PRO A 98 -3.87 -13.24 -8.64
N CYS A 99 -4.85 -13.18 -7.75
CA CYS A 99 -5.58 -14.35 -7.25
C CYS A 99 -6.38 -15.09 -8.33
N ILE A 100 -6.47 -14.57 -9.56
CA ILE A 100 -6.96 -15.34 -10.72
C ILE A 100 -6.16 -16.63 -10.95
N ALA A 101 -4.93 -16.72 -10.44
CA ALA A 101 -4.07 -17.89 -10.52
C ALA A 101 -4.29 -18.93 -9.40
N VAL A 102 -5.12 -18.64 -8.40
CA VAL A 102 -5.40 -19.58 -7.28
C VAL A 102 -5.87 -20.95 -7.76
N PRO A 103 -6.82 -21.07 -8.73
CA PRO A 103 -7.25 -22.38 -9.23
C PRO A 103 -6.10 -23.22 -9.80
N LEU A 104 -5.20 -22.59 -10.56
CA LEU A 104 -4.02 -23.27 -11.11
C LEU A 104 -3.08 -23.73 -9.99
N ALA A 105 -2.83 -22.89 -8.99
CA ALA A 105 -1.99 -23.25 -7.86
C ALA A 105 -2.56 -24.47 -7.10
N LYS A 106 -3.87 -24.49 -6.89
CA LYS A 106 -4.55 -25.62 -6.24
C LYS A 106 -4.53 -26.89 -7.08
N LEU A 107 -4.73 -26.77 -8.41
CA LEU A 107 -4.62 -27.90 -9.34
C LEU A 107 -3.21 -28.51 -9.33
N LEU A 108 -2.17 -27.71 -9.15
CA LEU A 108 -0.78 -28.15 -9.02
C LEU A 108 -0.41 -28.65 -7.61
N GLY A 109 -1.37 -28.76 -6.69
CA GLY A 109 -1.16 -29.23 -5.30
C GLY A 109 -0.45 -28.23 -4.39
N LEU A 110 -0.29 -26.96 -4.79
CA LEU A 110 0.37 -25.95 -3.98
C LEU A 110 -0.55 -25.44 -2.85
N LYS A 111 0.02 -25.18 -1.70
CA LYS A 111 -0.64 -24.40 -0.64
C LYS A 111 -0.67 -22.93 -1.01
N VAL A 112 -1.80 -22.28 -0.79
CA VAL A 112 -2.03 -20.89 -1.19
C VAL A 112 -2.45 -20.04 0.00
N VAL A 113 -1.65 -19.02 0.30
CA VAL A 113 -2.07 -17.88 1.13
C VAL A 113 -2.34 -16.70 0.20
N ALA A 114 -3.43 -15.98 0.43
CA ALA A 114 -3.77 -14.79 -0.34
C ALA A 114 -3.90 -13.59 0.59
N THR A 115 -3.26 -12.45 0.25
CA THR A 115 -3.50 -11.19 0.97
C THR A 115 -4.37 -10.26 0.14
N HIS A 116 -5.49 -9.84 0.72
CA HIS A 116 -6.42 -8.90 0.12
C HIS A 116 -6.10 -7.46 0.56
N HIS A 117 -5.58 -6.65 -0.36
CA HIS A 117 -5.15 -5.27 -0.10
C HIS A 117 -6.22 -4.20 -0.37
N GLY A 118 -7.40 -4.60 -0.81
CA GLY A 118 -8.51 -3.68 -1.10
C GLY A 118 -9.34 -4.11 -2.30
N PRO A 119 -10.60 -3.64 -2.41
CA PRO A 119 -11.50 -3.95 -3.51
C PRO A 119 -11.12 -3.14 -4.76
N ASP A 120 -10.00 -3.47 -5.40
CA ASP A 120 -9.44 -2.74 -6.55
C ASP A 120 -10.42 -2.57 -7.74
N TYR A 121 -11.45 -3.42 -7.83
CA TYR A 121 -12.47 -3.31 -8.89
C TYR A 121 -13.34 -2.04 -8.78
N ASP A 122 -13.33 -1.35 -7.63
CA ASP A 122 -14.07 -0.09 -7.43
C ASP A 122 -13.32 1.13 -7.98
N ARG A 123 -12.05 0.96 -8.34
CA ARG A 123 -11.25 2.04 -8.94
C ARG A 123 -11.75 2.40 -10.34
N ARG A 124 -11.87 3.69 -10.64
CA ARG A 124 -12.41 4.23 -11.90
C ARG A 124 -11.64 3.78 -13.14
N LYS A 125 -10.34 3.58 -13.05
CA LYS A 125 -9.47 3.20 -14.16
C LYS A 125 -9.79 1.85 -14.81
N TRP A 126 -10.56 0.98 -14.15
CA TRP A 126 -10.81 -0.35 -14.64
C TRP A 126 -12.06 -0.44 -15.52
N GLY A 127 -11.89 -0.89 -16.76
CA GLY A 127 -13.00 -1.26 -17.64
C GLY A 127 -13.74 -2.53 -17.18
N ARG A 128 -14.86 -2.85 -17.82
CA ARG A 128 -15.75 -3.98 -17.44
C ARG A 128 -15.02 -5.32 -17.33
N LEU A 129 -14.17 -5.66 -18.31
CA LEU A 129 -13.42 -6.92 -18.33
C LEU A 129 -12.41 -6.99 -17.17
N ALA A 130 -11.66 -5.91 -16.92
CA ALA A 130 -10.72 -5.86 -15.81
C ALA A 130 -11.43 -5.98 -14.44
N ARG A 131 -12.56 -5.32 -14.26
CA ARG A 131 -13.39 -5.47 -13.06
C ARG A 131 -13.90 -6.90 -12.88
N PHE A 132 -14.28 -7.57 -13.96
CA PHE A 132 -14.68 -8.99 -13.91
C PHE A 132 -13.51 -9.87 -13.46
N ILE A 133 -12.32 -9.70 -14.01
CA ILE A 133 -11.11 -10.44 -13.61
C ILE A 133 -10.76 -10.20 -12.14
N LEU A 134 -10.82 -8.96 -11.67
CA LEU A 134 -10.56 -8.62 -10.26
C LEU A 134 -11.57 -9.29 -9.31
N ARG A 135 -12.87 -9.26 -9.67
CA ARG A 135 -13.92 -9.95 -8.88
C ARG A 135 -13.78 -11.46 -8.92
N ALA A 136 -13.39 -12.04 -10.05
CA ALA A 136 -13.11 -13.46 -10.17
C ALA A 136 -11.91 -13.85 -9.27
N GLY A 137 -10.83 -13.08 -9.28
CA GLY A 137 -9.69 -13.31 -8.41
C GLY A 137 -10.04 -13.20 -6.92
N GLU A 138 -10.84 -12.21 -6.52
CA GLU A 138 -11.36 -12.11 -5.15
C GLU A 138 -12.20 -13.37 -4.78
N CYS A 139 -13.09 -13.80 -5.68
CA CYS A 139 -13.89 -15.02 -5.50
C CYS A 139 -13.01 -16.26 -5.35
N PHE A 140 -11.98 -16.41 -6.17
CA PHE A 140 -11.07 -17.55 -6.12
C PHE A 140 -10.23 -17.54 -4.84
N ALA A 141 -9.74 -16.38 -4.40
CA ALA A 141 -9.08 -16.24 -3.11
C ALA A 141 -10.02 -16.63 -1.97
N ALA A 142 -11.24 -16.08 -1.96
CA ALA A 142 -12.22 -16.34 -0.91
C ALA A 142 -12.66 -17.79 -0.81
N ARG A 143 -12.74 -18.52 -1.93
CA ARG A 143 -13.26 -19.90 -1.95
C ARG A 143 -12.19 -20.99 -1.92
N TRP A 144 -11.03 -20.76 -2.52
CA TRP A 144 -10.05 -21.81 -2.78
C TRP A 144 -8.66 -21.59 -2.19
N ALA A 145 -8.32 -20.36 -1.74
CA ALA A 145 -7.09 -20.21 -0.97
C ALA A 145 -7.19 -20.96 0.36
N ASP A 146 -6.11 -21.62 0.76
CA ASP A 146 -6.03 -22.32 2.06
C ASP A 146 -6.24 -21.32 3.19
N GLU A 147 -5.52 -20.19 3.17
CA GLU A 147 -5.69 -19.10 4.13
C GLU A 147 -5.82 -17.76 3.42
N VAL A 148 -6.56 -16.84 4.01
CA VAL A 148 -6.73 -15.47 3.50
C VAL A 148 -6.37 -14.47 4.59
N ILE A 149 -5.45 -13.56 4.25
CA ILE A 149 -5.07 -12.42 5.07
C ILE A 149 -5.81 -11.19 4.54
N VAL A 150 -6.38 -10.40 5.44
CA VAL A 150 -7.04 -9.13 5.12
C VAL A 150 -6.39 -8.00 5.93
N ILE A 151 -6.17 -6.85 5.30
CA ILE A 151 -5.43 -5.75 5.93
C ILE A 151 -6.34 -4.75 6.66
N SER A 152 -7.65 -4.97 6.67
CA SER A 152 -8.60 -4.13 7.40
C SER A 152 -9.90 -4.86 7.70
N THR A 153 -10.61 -4.41 8.72
CA THR A 153 -11.96 -4.91 9.07
C THR A 153 -12.98 -4.67 7.96
N VAL A 154 -12.79 -3.63 7.14
CA VAL A 154 -13.64 -3.36 5.97
C VAL A 154 -13.55 -4.50 4.97
N ILE A 155 -12.33 -4.97 4.68
CA ILE A 155 -12.10 -6.08 3.75
C ILE A 155 -12.61 -7.40 4.36
N GLN A 156 -12.41 -7.62 5.66
CA GLN A 156 -12.97 -8.76 6.39
C GLN A 156 -14.48 -8.83 6.19
N ASN A 157 -15.19 -7.74 6.43
CA ASN A 157 -16.64 -7.65 6.23
C ASN A 157 -17.08 -7.89 4.78
N ILE A 158 -16.27 -7.50 3.79
CA ILE A 158 -16.55 -7.77 2.38
C ILE A 158 -16.51 -9.29 2.14
N LEU A 159 -15.49 -9.99 2.61
CA LEU A 159 -15.35 -11.44 2.41
C LEU A 159 -16.44 -12.22 3.13
N GLU A 160 -16.78 -11.83 4.35
CA GLU A 160 -17.86 -12.43 5.11
C GLU A 160 -19.22 -12.26 4.43
N LYS A 161 -19.61 -11.03 4.12
CA LYS A 161 -20.93 -10.72 3.54
C LYS A 161 -21.10 -11.27 2.12
N LYS A 162 -20.04 -11.24 1.31
CA LYS A 162 -20.14 -11.54 -0.12
C LYS A 162 -19.88 -13.03 -0.43
N TYR A 163 -19.03 -13.68 0.36
CA TYR A 163 -18.60 -15.06 0.10
C TYR A 163 -18.87 -16.02 1.28
N GLY A 164 -19.37 -15.53 2.40
CA GLY A 164 -19.56 -16.34 3.62
C GLY A 164 -18.23 -16.78 4.26
N ARG A 165 -17.09 -16.17 3.87
CA ARG A 165 -15.79 -16.56 4.41
C ARG A 165 -15.52 -15.83 5.72
N THR A 166 -15.71 -16.50 6.85
CA THR A 166 -15.45 -15.99 8.20
C THR A 166 -14.04 -16.31 8.69
N ASN A 167 -13.44 -17.41 8.21
CA ASN A 167 -12.08 -17.81 8.57
C ASN A 167 -11.07 -17.02 7.73
N VAL A 168 -10.72 -15.82 8.19
CA VAL A 168 -9.71 -14.92 7.61
C VAL A 168 -8.82 -14.38 8.72
N HIS A 169 -7.57 -14.08 8.40
CA HIS A 169 -6.60 -13.48 9.32
C HIS A 169 -6.57 -11.96 9.12
N LEU A 170 -7.02 -11.20 10.13
CA LEU A 170 -6.91 -9.75 10.12
C LEU A 170 -5.48 -9.38 10.54
N ILE A 171 -4.64 -9.05 9.56
CA ILE A 171 -3.26 -8.64 9.74
C ILE A 171 -3.06 -7.33 8.99
N TYR A 172 -2.85 -6.23 9.72
CA TYR A 172 -2.77 -4.89 9.15
C TYR A 172 -1.50 -4.66 8.32
N ASN A 173 -1.44 -3.55 7.58
CA ASN A 173 -0.17 -3.00 7.15
C ASN A 173 0.55 -2.38 8.33
N GLY A 174 1.87 -2.40 8.31
CA GLY A 174 2.67 -1.82 9.37
C GLY A 174 3.24 -0.45 9.03
N VAL A 175 3.91 0.12 10.02
CA VAL A 175 4.73 1.32 9.89
C VAL A 175 5.98 1.18 10.74
N THR A 176 7.11 1.62 10.20
CA THR A 176 8.37 1.71 10.96
C THR A 176 8.37 3.00 11.77
N ARG A 177 8.73 2.92 13.06
CA ARG A 177 8.94 4.12 13.87
C ARG A 177 10.15 4.87 13.33
N PRO A 178 9.98 6.13 12.87
CA PRO A 178 11.10 6.86 12.30
C PRO A 178 12.12 7.25 13.38
N PRO A 179 13.40 7.33 13.04
CA PRO A 179 14.37 7.98 13.90
C PRO A 179 14.03 9.46 14.06
N ARG A 180 14.55 10.11 15.10
CA ARG A 180 14.40 11.57 15.24
C ARG A 180 15.18 12.28 14.12
N ILE A 181 14.46 12.98 13.25
CA ILE A 181 15.05 13.72 12.13
C ILE A 181 15.10 15.20 12.49
N THR A 182 16.30 15.75 12.47
CA THR A 182 16.57 17.19 12.77
C THR A 182 17.07 17.94 11.56
N SER A 183 17.62 17.24 10.54
CA SER A 183 18.04 17.87 9.27
C SER A 183 16.84 18.52 8.59
N THR A 184 17.11 19.64 7.92
CA THR A 184 16.16 20.41 7.09
C THR A 184 16.72 20.68 5.69
N ASP A 185 17.77 19.97 5.28
CA ASP A 185 18.50 20.26 4.05
C ASP A 185 17.66 19.96 2.82
N GLN A 186 16.93 18.84 2.83
CA GLN A 186 16.07 18.46 1.71
C GLN A 186 14.86 19.38 1.58
N ILE A 187 14.19 19.70 2.69
CA ILE A 187 13.02 20.58 2.62
C ILE A 187 13.42 22.00 2.20
N ARG A 188 14.59 22.50 2.63
CA ARG A 188 15.13 23.78 2.17
C ARG A 188 15.44 23.81 0.68
N ALA A 189 15.96 22.70 0.13
CA ALA A 189 16.21 22.58 -1.31
C ALA A 189 14.93 22.72 -2.14
N TRP A 190 13.76 22.37 -1.57
CA TRP A 190 12.43 22.61 -2.17
C TRP A 190 11.81 23.96 -1.79
N GLY A 191 12.54 24.86 -1.13
CA GLY A 191 12.03 26.15 -0.67
C GLY A 191 10.98 26.06 0.44
N LEU A 192 11.02 25.00 1.24
CA LEU A 192 10.07 24.77 2.32
C LEU A 192 10.61 25.22 3.68
N THR A 193 9.70 25.65 4.54
CA THR A 193 9.99 26.01 5.93
C THR A 193 9.35 24.98 6.88
N PRO A 194 10.06 24.49 7.91
CA PRO A 194 9.51 23.55 8.87
C PRO A 194 8.18 24.04 9.45
N LYS A 195 7.19 23.12 9.52
CA LYS A 195 5.81 23.36 10.02
C LYS A 195 4.99 24.39 9.23
N ARG A 196 5.47 24.83 8.04
CA ARG A 196 4.78 25.77 7.16
C ARG A 196 4.41 25.16 5.81
N TYR A 197 4.14 23.85 5.78
CA TYR A 197 3.60 23.19 4.61
C TYR A 197 2.64 22.04 4.95
N ILE A 198 1.74 21.80 4.02
CA ILE A 198 0.81 20.69 4.00
C ILE A 198 1.42 19.62 3.11
N LEU A 199 1.52 18.39 3.60
CA LEU A 199 2.09 17.26 2.89
C LEU A 199 1.00 16.29 2.44
N ALA A 200 1.01 15.92 1.16
CA ALA A 200 0.30 14.76 0.63
C ALA A 200 1.30 13.80 -0.03
N VAL A 201 1.10 12.49 0.13
CA VAL A 201 2.03 11.48 -0.39
C VAL A 201 1.25 10.39 -1.13
N GLY A 202 1.66 10.08 -2.36
CA GLY A 202 1.06 9.01 -3.12
C GLY A 202 1.29 9.07 -4.62
N ARG A 203 0.86 8.03 -5.33
CA ARG A 203 0.91 7.99 -6.79
C ARG A 203 -0.09 8.97 -7.41
N PHE A 204 0.27 9.54 -8.57
CA PHE A 204 -0.63 10.43 -9.32
C PHE A 204 -1.67 9.62 -10.10
N VAL A 205 -2.72 9.23 -9.38
CA VAL A 205 -3.89 8.49 -9.89
C VAL A 205 -5.17 9.15 -9.42
N GLU A 206 -6.25 9.01 -10.21
CA GLU A 206 -7.52 9.72 -9.96
C GLU A 206 -8.08 9.48 -8.56
N GLU A 207 -7.98 8.26 -8.04
CA GLU A 207 -8.49 7.91 -6.72
C GLU A 207 -7.80 8.65 -5.55
N LYS A 208 -6.66 9.28 -5.78
CA LYS A 208 -5.97 10.13 -4.78
C LYS A 208 -6.50 11.55 -4.71
N ASN A 209 -7.30 12.01 -5.69
CA ASN A 209 -7.93 13.35 -5.75
C ASN A 209 -6.96 14.52 -5.50
N PHE A 210 -5.70 14.41 -5.92
CA PHE A 210 -4.73 15.50 -5.75
C PHE A 210 -5.08 16.74 -6.55
N ASP A 211 -5.78 16.61 -7.66
CA ASP A 211 -6.36 17.70 -8.46
C ASP A 211 -7.36 18.53 -7.63
N LYS A 212 -8.27 17.87 -6.89
CA LYS A 212 -9.18 18.53 -5.98
C LYS A 212 -8.46 19.19 -4.80
N LEU A 213 -7.41 18.54 -4.29
CA LEU A 213 -6.58 19.11 -3.22
C LEU A 213 -5.88 20.40 -3.68
N VAL A 214 -5.29 20.41 -4.87
CA VAL A 214 -4.66 21.61 -5.44
C VAL A 214 -5.68 22.73 -5.61
N THR A 215 -6.88 22.43 -6.12
CA THR A 215 -7.95 23.42 -6.23
C THR A 215 -8.40 23.92 -4.85
N ALA A 216 -8.58 23.02 -3.89
CA ALA A 216 -8.97 23.41 -2.53
C ALA A 216 -7.90 24.27 -1.85
N PHE A 217 -6.63 23.92 -2.00
CA PHE A 217 -5.51 24.73 -1.49
C PHE A 217 -5.52 26.15 -2.05
N SER A 218 -5.78 26.32 -3.35
CA SER A 218 -5.83 27.65 -3.99
C SER A 218 -7.01 28.51 -3.57
N ARG A 219 -8.06 27.91 -3.01
CA ARG A 219 -9.30 28.60 -2.57
C ARG A 219 -9.41 28.77 -1.05
N ALA A 220 -8.68 27.98 -0.29
CA ALA A 220 -8.70 28.05 1.16
C ALA A 220 -8.02 29.34 1.65
N SER A 221 -8.58 29.96 2.69
CA SER A 221 -7.99 31.11 3.35
C SER A 221 -6.84 30.68 4.25
N LEU A 222 -5.65 30.56 3.66
CA LEU A 222 -4.43 30.06 4.33
C LEU A 222 -3.41 31.20 4.54
N PRO A 223 -2.55 31.12 5.56
CA PRO A 223 -1.42 32.02 5.69
C PRO A 223 -0.52 31.97 4.43
N THR A 224 -0.06 33.11 3.98
CA THR A 224 0.68 33.25 2.70
C THR A 224 2.03 32.54 2.66
N ASP A 225 2.56 32.18 3.83
CA ASP A 225 3.80 31.42 4.00
C ASP A 225 3.60 29.91 3.95
N PHE A 226 2.34 29.43 3.90
CA PHE A 226 2.07 27.99 3.74
C PHE A 226 2.24 27.53 2.30
N ARG A 227 2.80 26.32 2.14
CA ARG A 227 2.95 25.65 0.85
C ARG A 227 2.21 24.32 0.85
N LEU A 228 1.73 23.90 -0.32
CA LEU A 228 1.29 22.54 -0.54
C LEU A 228 2.41 21.75 -1.21
N VAL A 229 2.70 20.57 -0.67
CA VAL A 229 3.72 19.64 -1.19
C VAL A 229 3.05 18.31 -1.50
N ILE A 230 3.24 17.81 -2.71
CA ILE A 230 2.77 16.48 -3.11
C ILE A 230 3.99 15.64 -3.48
N ALA A 231 4.29 14.64 -2.64
CA ALA A 231 5.39 13.71 -2.87
C ALA A 231 4.88 12.44 -3.58
N GLY A 232 5.46 12.15 -4.74
CA GLY A 232 5.10 11.03 -5.60
C GLY A 232 5.07 11.39 -7.06
N ASP A 233 4.76 10.40 -7.90
CA ASP A 233 4.59 10.59 -9.33
C ASP A 233 3.64 9.52 -9.90
N ALA A 234 3.39 9.55 -11.21
CA ALA A 234 2.67 8.51 -11.93
C ALA A 234 3.64 7.38 -12.34
N ASP A 235 3.18 6.12 -12.25
CA ASP A 235 3.95 4.97 -12.78
C ASP A 235 4.14 5.08 -14.31
N HIS A 236 3.11 5.60 -15.00
CA HIS A 236 3.11 5.94 -16.43
C HIS A 236 2.35 7.25 -16.58
N GLU A 237 2.83 8.09 -17.47
CA GLU A 237 2.18 9.35 -17.75
C GLU A 237 0.75 9.13 -18.29
N SER A 238 -0.21 9.83 -17.70
CA SER A 238 -1.64 9.76 -18.03
C SER A 238 -2.21 11.16 -18.23
N PRO A 239 -3.40 11.31 -18.86
CA PRO A 239 -4.07 12.60 -18.94
C PRO A 239 -4.26 13.25 -17.55
N TYR A 240 -4.60 12.45 -16.53
CA TYR A 240 -4.73 12.92 -15.15
C TYR A 240 -3.41 13.46 -14.60
N SER A 241 -2.31 12.69 -14.71
CA SER A 241 -1.01 13.12 -14.17
C SER A 241 -0.47 14.36 -14.88
N LYS A 242 -0.69 14.49 -16.20
CA LYS A 242 -0.33 15.72 -16.97
C LYS A 242 -1.11 16.92 -16.48
N SER A 243 -2.43 16.78 -16.34
CA SER A 243 -3.31 17.83 -15.86
C SER A 243 -2.95 18.26 -14.43
N LEU A 244 -2.69 17.29 -13.54
CA LEU A 244 -2.26 17.56 -12.17
C LEU A 244 -0.94 18.34 -12.11
N LYS A 245 0.07 17.95 -12.90
CA LYS A 245 1.35 18.66 -12.97
C LYS A 245 1.19 20.12 -13.46
N ALA A 246 0.37 20.33 -14.47
CA ALA A 246 0.08 21.68 -14.98
C ALA A 246 -0.67 22.53 -13.96
N GLN A 247 -1.67 21.96 -13.26
CA GLN A 247 -2.42 22.63 -12.22
C GLN A 247 -1.52 22.97 -11.02
N ALA A 248 -0.66 22.04 -10.58
CA ALA A 248 0.30 22.26 -9.51
C ALA A 248 1.24 23.42 -9.81
N ALA A 249 1.80 23.47 -11.03
CA ALA A 249 2.65 24.56 -11.47
C ALA A 249 1.92 25.92 -11.45
N LYS A 250 0.67 25.96 -11.92
CA LYS A 250 -0.16 27.17 -11.91
C LYS A 250 -0.40 27.73 -10.52
N HIS A 251 -0.52 26.87 -9.50
CA HIS A 251 -0.85 27.27 -8.12
C HIS A 251 0.36 27.24 -7.17
N GLY A 252 1.60 27.11 -7.69
CA GLY A 252 2.83 27.13 -6.89
C GLY A 252 2.94 25.93 -5.92
N VAL A 253 2.33 24.80 -6.27
CA VAL A 253 2.42 23.55 -5.48
C VAL A 253 3.75 22.86 -5.76
N VAL A 254 4.45 22.45 -4.72
CA VAL A 254 5.73 21.75 -4.84
C VAL A 254 5.48 20.28 -5.14
N LEU A 255 5.96 19.80 -6.28
CA LEU A 255 5.99 18.39 -6.66
C LEU A 255 7.42 17.86 -6.50
N THR A 256 7.64 16.93 -5.57
CA THR A 256 9.00 16.40 -5.34
C THR A 256 9.37 15.27 -6.29
N GLY A 257 8.40 14.77 -7.07
CA GLY A 257 8.56 13.48 -7.75
C GLY A 257 8.54 12.31 -6.76
N MET A 258 8.90 11.12 -7.26
CA MET A 258 9.00 9.93 -6.43
C MET A 258 10.26 9.99 -5.57
N ILE A 259 10.10 10.09 -4.27
CA ILE A 259 11.19 10.07 -3.28
C ILE A 259 10.93 8.97 -2.24
N LYS A 260 11.99 8.44 -1.65
CA LYS A 260 11.99 7.44 -0.58
C LYS A 260 13.12 7.70 0.42
N GLY A 261 13.14 6.93 1.50
CA GLY A 261 14.21 7.01 2.49
C GLY A 261 14.30 8.37 3.18
N GLN A 262 15.52 8.84 3.41
CA GLN A 262 15.77 10.06 4.19
C GLN A 262 15.03 11.30 3.67
N PRO A 263 14.98 11.63 2.36
CA PRO A 263 14.24 12.79 1.87
C PRO A 263 12.73 12.74 2.20
N LEU A 264 12.10 11.58 2.09
CA LEU A 264 10.69 11.42 2.42
C LEU A 264 10.46 11.52 3.94
N GLN A 265 11.34 10.92 4.74
CA GLN A 265 11.27 10.98 6.20
C GLN A 265 11.43 12.43 6.70
N GLU A 266 12.32 13.22 6.08
CA GLU A 266 12.50 14.64 6.40
C GLU A 266 11.23 15.46 6.06
N LEU A 267 10.57 15.17 4.93
CA LEU A 267 9.28 15.78 4.60
C LEU A 267 8.22 15.48 5.66
N TYR A 268 8.08 14.23 6.10
CA TYR A 268 7.13 13.90 7.17
C TYR A 268 7.50 14.60 8.48
N ALA A 269 8.76 14.53 8.92
CA ALA A 269 9.20 15.06 10.20
C ALA A 269 8.91 16.56 10.39
N HIS A 270 9.00 17.31 9.31
CA HIS A 270 8.85 18.76 9.33
C HIS A 270 7.51 19.26 8.76
N ALA A 271 6.60 18.38 8.34
CA ALA A 271 5.28 18.81 7.88
C ALA A 271 4.48 19.47 9.01
N GLY A 272 3.69 20.50 8.66
CA GLY A 272 2.75 21.12 9.57
C GLY A 272 1.42 20.35 9.63
N LEU A 273 1.05 19.73 8.50
CA LEU A 273 -0.18 18.95 8.35
C LEU A 273 0.05 17.88 7.27
N PHE A 274 -0.47 16.68 7.49
CA PHE A 274 -0.62 15.67 6.44
C PHE A 274 -2.06 15.60 5.98
N ILE A 275 -2.29 15.51 4.67
CA ILE A 275 -3.63 15.36 4.10
C ILE A 275 -3.72 14.18 3.14
N LEU A 276 -4.79 13.38 3.28
CA LEU A 276 -5.10 12.24 2.40
C LEU A 276 -6.51 12.37 1.83
N PRO A 277 -6.70 12.99 0.65
CA PRO A 277 -8.02 13.25 0.06
C PRO A 277 -8.56 12.08 -0.76
N SER A 278 -8.04 10.89 -0.57
CA SER A 278 -8.34 9.70 -1.38
C SER A 278 -9.82 9.33 -1.33
N SER A 279 -10.39 8.95 -2.47
CA SER A 279 -11.73 8.37 -2.57
C SER A 279 -11.74 6.85 -2.39
N HIS A 280 -10.56 6.21 -2.43
CA HIS A 280 -10.41 4.76 -2.32
C HIS A 280 -9.07 4.38 -1.70
N GLU A 281 -9.11 3.56 -0.63
CA GLU A 281 -7.95 2.99 0.05
C GLU A 281 -8.26 1.57 0.54
N GLY A 282 -7.22 0.80 0.85
CA GLY A 282 -7.34 -0.46 1.60
C GLY A 282 -7.03 -0.26 3.09
N LEU A 283 -5.78 0.04 3.38
CA LEU A 283 -5.24 0.62 4.62
C LEU A 283 -4.03 1.48 4.19
N PRO A 284 -4.14 2.82 4.23
CA PRO A 284 -3.13 3.68 3.64
C PRO A 284 -1.85 3.76 4.48
N ILE A 285 -0.75 3.16 3.98
CA ILE A 285 0.56 3.18 4.66
C ILE A 285 1.04 4.63 4.86
N THR A 286 0.81 5.52 3.90
CA THR A 286 1.21 6.93 4.00
C THR A 286 0.54 7.68 5.15
N LEU A 287 -0.67 7.27 5.54
CA LEU A 287 -1.32 7.78 6.74
C LEU A 287 -0.62 7.26 8.01
N LEU A 288 -0.29 5.97 8.05
CA LEU A 288 0.44 5.38 9.17
C LEU A 288 1.83 6.02 9.32
N GLU A 289 2.51 6.32 8.22
CA GLU A 289 3.78 7.07 8.19
C GLU A 289 3.59 8.46 8.80
N ALA A 290 2.57 9.21 8.39
CA ALA A 290 2.27 10.53 8.97
C ALA A 290 1.99 10.44 10.47
N MET A 291 1.22 9.46 10.90
CA MET A 291 0.93 9.21 12.32
C MET A 291 2.20 8.87 13.10
N SER A 292 3.13 8.09 12.51
CA SER A 292 4.40 7.73 13.17
C SER A 292 5.33 8.92 13.40
N HIS A 293 5.21 9.96 12.56
CA HIS A 293 5.89 11.24 12.76
C HIS A 293 5.14 12.21 13.69
N GLN A 294 4.01 11.79 14.27
CA GLN A 294 3.20 12.58 15.21
C GLN A 294 2.74 13.94 14.67
N ILE A 295 2.56 14.03 13.36
CA ILE A 295 2.03 15.24 12.71
C ILE A 295 0.50 15.21 12.68
N PRO A 296 -0.17 16.37 12.69
CA PRO A 296 -1.61 16.44 12.50
C PRO A 296 -2.01 15.81 11.18
N VAL A 297 -3.12 15.06 11.17
CA VAL A 297 -3.62 14.42 9.94
C VAL A 297 -5.03 14.88 9.62
N LEU A 298 -5.32 15.03 8.34
CA LEU A 298 -6.65 15.15 7.77
C LEU A 298 -6.84 14.07 6.71
N VAL A 299 -7.93 13.33 6.79
CA VAL A 299 -8.21 12.24 5.86
C VAL A 299 -9.65 12.31 5.36
N SER A 300 -9.85 11.91 4.12
CA SER A 300 -11.19 11.77 3.57
C SER A 300 -12.04 10.79 4.39
N ASP A 301 -13.32 11.09 4.54
CA ASP A 301 -14.29 10.27 5.26
C ASP A 301 -14.73 9.08 4.41
N ILE A 302 -13.88 8.05 4.37
CA ILE A 302 -14.12 6.78 3.69
C ILE A 302 -13.96 5.61 4.67
N PRO A 303 -14.61 4.45 4.44
CA PRO A 303 -14.56 3.32 5.36
C PRO A 303 -13.13 2.87 5.73
N ALA A 304 -12.21 2.86 4.77
CA ALA A 304 -10.82 2.47 5.01
C ALA A 304 -10.08 3.41 5.98
N ASN A 305 -10.32 4.72 5.87
CA ASN A 305 -9.73 5.70 6.79
C ASN A 305 -10.41 5.66 8.16
N ARG A 306 -11.74 5.46 8.19
CA ARG A 306 -12.50 5.26 9.44
C ARG A 306 -12.01 4.06 10.24
N ALA A 307 -11.60 2.98 9.57
CA ALA A 307 -11.06 1.77 10.22
C ALA A 307 -9.75 2.02 10.99
N VAL A 308 -9.05 3.12 10.71
CA VAL A 308 -7.86 3.52 11.48
C VAL A 308 -8.21 4.03 12.87
N GLY A 309 -9.42 4.57 13.07
CA GLY A 309 -9.92 5.01 14.38
C GLY A 309 -9.37 6.37 14.82
N LEU A 310 -9.22 7.30 13.90
CA LEU A 310 -8.80 8.68 14.22
C LEU A 310 -9.94 9.46 14.91
N PRO A 311 -9.62 10.53 15.64
CA PRO A 311 -10.63 11.48 16.15
C PRO A 311 -11.52 12.05 15.05
N ALA A 312 -12.76 12.40 15.41
CA ALA A 312 -13.77 12.84 14.44
C ALA A 312 -13.37 14.07 13.62
N ASP A 313 -12.60 14.95 14.22
CA ASP A 313 -12.09 16.19 13.61
C ASP A 313 -10.93 15.97 12.61
N CYS A 314 -10.47 14.73 12.46
CA CYS A 314 -9.49 14.33 11.43
C CYS A 314 -10.14 13.95 10.10
N TYR A 315 -11.48 13.84 10.02
CA TYR A 315 -12.17 13.42 8.82
C TYR A 315 -12.84 14.59 8.10
N PHE A 316 -12.79 14.56 6.77
CA PHE A 316 -13.47 15.53 5.92
C PHE A 316 -14.12 14.86 4.71
N HIS A 317 -15.15 15.49 4.17
CA HIS A 317 -15.76 15.03 2.93
C HIS A 317 -14.84 15.31 1.75
N TYR A 318 -14.56 14.28 0.93
CA TYR A 318 -13.52 14.32 -0.12
C TYR A 318 -13.90 15.08 -1.40
N ASP A 319 -15.01 15.86 -1.38
CA ASP A 319 -15.29 16.85 -2.40
C ASP A 319 -14.45 18.12 -2.18
N GLU A 320 -14.51 19.04 -3.13
CA GLU A 320 -13.73 20.26 -3.09
C GLU A 320 -14.12 21.16 -1.90
N ALA A 321 -15.42 21.32 -1.65
CA ALA A 321 -15.93 22.19 -0.58
C ALA A 321 -15.52 21.67 0.80
N GLY A 322 -15.64 20.36 1.04
CA GLY A 322 -15.20 19.72 2.28
C GLY A 322 -13.69 19.84 2.49
N CYS A 323 -12.90 19.71 1.42
CA CYS A 323 -11.46 19.88 1.49
C CYS A 323 -11.05 21.33 1.82
N VAL A 324 -11.71 22.32 1.22
CA VAL A 324 -11.50 23.77 1.54
C VAL A 324 -11.81 24.05 3.00
N ALA A 325 -12.97 23.60 3.48
CA ALA A 325 -13.40 23.80 4.86
C ALA A 325 -12.42 23.18 5.86
N ALA A 326 -12.02 21.93 5.60
CA ALA A 326 -11.07 21.18 6.46
C ALA A 326 -9.70 21.87 6.52
N LEU A 327 -9.17 22.32 5.38
CA LEU A 327 -7.88 23.03 5.34
C LEU A 327 -7.95 24.35 6.12
N THR A 328 -9.01 25.14 5.92
CA THR A 328 -9.19 26.43 6.61
C THR A 328 -9.28 26.25 8.12
N GLN A 329 -10.07 25.26 8.58
CA GLN A 329 -10.20 24.97 10.00
C GLN A 329 -8.91 24.42 10.62
N ALA A 330 -8.27 23.45 9.98
CA ALA A 330 -7.09 22.79 10.54
C ALA A 330 -5.91 23.74 10.73
N LEU A 331 -5.68 24.65 9.80
CA LEU A 331 -4.59 25.62 9.91
C LEU A 331 -4.89 26.73 10.91
N GLY A 332 -6.14 27.05 11.16
CA GLY A 332 -6.55 27.93 12.26
C GLY A 332 -6.35 27.29 13.65
N GLU A 333 -6.67 26.02 13.81
CA GLU A 333 -6.76 25.37 15.11
C GLU A 333 -5.60 24.41 15.43
N LYS A 334 -5.22 23.51 14.48
CA LYS A 334 -4.31 22.39 14.73
C LYS A 334 -2.83 22.74 14.58
N VAL A 335 -2.51 23.51 13.55
CA VAL A 335 -1.12 23.84 13.22
C VAL A 335 -0.54 24.90 14.16
N ASN A 336 -1.38 25.84 14.61
CA ASN A 336 -0.94 26.94 15.49
C ASN A 336 -0.78 26.55 16.95
N ARG A 337 -1.33 25.40 17.41
CA ARG A 337 -1.26 25.00 18.82
C ARG A 337 0.04 24.29 19.22
N GLY A 338 0.90 23.90 18.27
CA GLY A 338 2.17 23.21 18.57
C GLY A 338 2.01 21.90 19.35
N VAL A 339 0.80 21.35 19.41
CA VAL A 339 0.48 20.13 20.16
C VAL A 339 1.00 18.91 19.39
N ALA A 340 1.87 18.15 20.03
CA ALA A 340 2.26 16.84 19.50
C ALA A 340 1.03 15.92 19.48
N HIS A 341 0.72 15.36 18.31
CA HIS A 341 -0.35 14.39 18.16
C HIS A 341 0.18 12.99 18.52
N THR A 342 -0.44 12.35 19.49
CA THR A 342 -0.09 10.97 19.87
C THR A 342 -1.08 10.01 19.24
N TYR A 343 -0.58 9.03 18.50
CA TYR A 343 -1.38 8.00 17.85
C TYR A 343 -0.98 6.62 18.38
N ASP A 344 -1.95 5.76 18.65
CA ASP A 344 -1.68 4.36 18.98
C ASP A 344 -1.34 3.58 17.69
N LEU A 345 -0.07 3.19 17.56
CA LEU A 345 0.46 2.45 16.44
C LEU A 345 0.83 1.00 16.81
N THR A 346 0.45 0.53 17.97
CA THR A 346 0.86 -0.80 18.49
C THR A 346 0.47 -1.93 17.55
N ARG A 347 -0.73 -1.87 16.97
CA ARG A 347 -1.22 -2.88 16.01
C ARG A 347 -0.60 -2.80 14.62
N TYR A 348 0.20 -1.77 14.34
CA TYR A 348 0.86 -1.52 13.06
C TYR A 348 2.38 -1.76 13.11
N ASP A 349 2.84 -2.50 14.11
CA ASP A 349 4.25 -2.88 14.24
C ASP A 349 4.63 -3.98 13.23
N TRP A 350 5.63 -3.71 12.38
CA TRP A 350 6.03 -4.64 11.32
C TRP A 350 6.58 -5.97 11.83
N ASP A 351 7.27 -5.98 12.97
CA ASP A 351 7.85 -7.22 13.50
C ASP A 351 6.74 -8.15 14.02
N HIS A 352 5.74 -7.57 14.69
CA HIS A 352 4.55 -8.30 15.10
C HIS A 352 3.74 -8.82 13.91
N ILE A 353 3.54 -7.98 12.88
CA ILE A 353 2.86 -8.34 11.62
C ILE A 353 3.58 -9.48 10.91
N ALA A 354 4.92 -9.45 10.86
CA ALA A 354 5.71 -10.51 10.28
C ALA A 354 5.56 -11.84 11.04
N GLN A 355 5.57 -11.79 12.38
CA GLN A 355 5.33 -12.97 13.22
C GLN A 355 3.93 -13.56 12.97
N GLN A 356 2.89 -12.73 12.94
CA GLN A 356 1.53 -13.16 12.64
C GLN A 356 1.43 -13.81 11.25
N THR A 357 2.02 -13.17 10.22
CA THR A 357 2.00 -13.69 8.85
C THR A 357 2.77 -15.01 8.74
N TYR A 358 3.91 -15.11 9.41
CA TYR A 358 4.70 -16.34 9.44
C TYR A 358 3.98 -17.49 10.16
N ALA A 359 3.24 -17.19 11.23
CA ALA A 359 2.39 -18.16 11.92
C ALA A 359 1.27 -18.71 11.01
N VAL A 360 0.65 -17.85 10.16
CA VAL A 360 -0.30 -18.29 9.13
C VAL A 360 0.36 -19.29 8.17
N TYR A 361 1.59 -19.04 7.74
CA TYR A 361 2.30 -19.96 6.85
C TYR A 361 2.57 -21.33 7.51
N LEU A 362 3.04 -21.32 8.77
CA LEU A 362 3.26 -22.57 9.52
C LEU A 362 1.97 -23.36 9.66
N GLN A 363 0.87 -22.71 10.01
CA GLN A 363 -0.46 -23.33 10.12
C GLN A 363 -0.91 -23.91 8.78
N THR A 364 -0.70 -23.22 7.67
CA THR A 364 -1.10 -23.65 6.33
C THR A 364 -0.37 -24.94 5.91
N VAL A 365 0.93 -25.04 6.23
CA VAL A 365 1.74 -26.20 5.86
C VAL A 365 1.52 -27.39 6.81
N GLN A 366 1.25 -27.14 8.11
CA GLN A 366 1.08 -28.21 9.11
C GLN A 366 -0.25 -28.95 9.01
N ARG A 367 -1.35 -28.32 8.57
CA ARG A 367 -2.69 -28.95 8.44
C ARG A 367 -2.69 -30.23 7.62
N GLU A 368 -1.75 -30.45 6.72
CA GLU A 368 -1.66 -31.65 5.89
C GLU A 368 -1.07 -32.86 6.65
N LYS A 369 -0.05 -32.61 7.49
CA LYS A 369 0.59 -33.69 8.26
C LYS A 369 -0.35 -34.40 9.22
N THR A 370 -1.36 -33.68 9.72
CA THR A 370 -2.36 -34.24 10.63
C THR A 370 -3.43 -35.07 9.87
N THR A 371 -3.75 -34.68 8.61
CA THR A 371 -4.75 -35.39 7.80
C THR A 371 -4.19 -36.72 7.24
N GLU A 372 -2.90 -36.78 6.91
CA GLU A 372 -2.25 -38.00 6.47
C GLU A 372 -2.04 -39.04 7.60
N GLN A 373 -1.85 -38.56 8.85
CA GLN A 373 -1.73 -39.44 10.03
C GLN A 373 -3.07 -40.03 10.52
N THR A 374 -4.21 -39.47 10.10
CA THR A 374 -5.54 -39.94 10.51
C THR A 374 -6.15 -40.88 9.46
N CYS A 375 -5.52 -41.07 8.32
CA CYS A 375 -5.95 -41.96 7.22
C CYS A 375 -5.09 -43.23 7.08
N VAL A 376 -4.29 -43.60 8.09
CA VAL A 376 -3.53 -44.88 8.15
C VAL A 376 -4.14 -45.82 9.17
#